data_cbf820487bea8282dab462803933c22e
#
_entry.id   cbf820487bea8282dab462803933c22e
#
_cell.length_a   1.000
_cell.length_b   1.000
_cell.length_c   1.000
_cell.angle_alpha   90.00
_cell.angle_beta   90.00
_cell.angle_gamma   90.00
#
_symmetry.space_group_name_H-M   'P 1'
#
loop_
_entity.id
_entity.type
_entity.pdbx_description
1 polymer ?
#
loop_
_entity_poly.entity_id
_entity_poly.type
_entity_poly.pdbx_seq_one_letter_code
_entity_poly.pdbx_strand_id
1 'polypeptide(L)' 'MMTNIFTTTYPNIAHFVDAIGWIEIGYGHDGYLTSFIRALDGGGMIWEGADHYPSLDAALADLERGLDQWLQEEGL' A
#
# COMPACT_ATOMS: atom_id res chain seq x y z
N MET A 1 -5.05 14.18 18.09
CA MET A 1 -4.50 13.18 17.17
C MET A 1 -3.02 13.44 16.96
N MET A 2 -2.25 12.37 16.96
CA MET A 2 -0.81 12.51 16.73
C MET A 2 -0.49 12.44 15.24
N THR A 3 0.27 13.44 14.78
CA THR A 3 0.86 13.39 13.47
C THR A 3 2.18 12.64 13.58
N ASN A 4 2.38 11.65 12.73
CA ASN A 4 3.60 10.88 12.71
C ASN A 4 4.26 10.99 11.34
N ILE A 5 5.45 10.40 11.22
CA ILE A 5 6.22 10.51 9.99
C ILE A 5 5.49 9.89 8.80
N PHE A 6 4.68 8.86 9.03
CA PHE A 6 3.93 8.24 7.94
C PHE A 6 2.90 9.18 7.35
N THR A 7 2.22 9.97 8.20
CA THR A 7 1.24 10.93 7.70
C THR A 7 1.89 11.97 6.81
N THR A 8 3.11 12.38 7.13
CA THR A 8 3.83 13.39 6.36
C THR A 8 4.47 12.81 5.09
N THR A 9 5.13 11.65 5.23
CA THR A 9 5.90 11.06 4.14
C THR A 9 5.03 10.26 3.19
N TYR A 10 4.02 9.58 3.74
CA TYR A 10 3.16 8.68 2.96
C TYR A 10 1.70 9.00 3.26
N PRO A 11 1.20 10.17 2.83
CA PRO A 11 -0.17 10.58 3.17
C PRO A 11 -1.25 9.66 2.60
N ASN A 12 -1.04 9.09 1.44
CA ASN A 12 -2.04 8.21 0.85
C ASN A 12 -2.07 6.85 1.53
N ILE A 13 -0.90 6.32 1.92
CA ILE A 13 -0.84 5.10 2.72
C ILE A 13 -1.54 5.33 4.06
N ALA A 14 -1.22 6.43 4.73
CA ALA A 14 -1.84 6.74 6.02
C ALA A 14 -3.35 6.83 5.92
N HIS A 15 -3.86 7.52 4.92
CA HIS A 15 -5.30 7.63 4.70
C HIS A 15 -5.92 6.26 4.44
N PHE A 16 -5.27 5.46 3.61
CA PHE A 16 -5.80 4.15 3.23
C PHE A 16 -5.93 3.22 4.45
N VAL A 17 -4.88 3.13 5.27
CA VAL A 17 -4.93 2.23 6.42
C VAL A 17 -5.83 2.75 7.53
N ASP A 18 -6.05 4.05 7.61
CA ASP A 18 -6.95 4.64 8.61
C ASP A 18 -8.42 4.41 8.27
N ALA A 19 -8.78 4.46 6.99
CA ALA A 19 -10.18 4.60 6.61
C ALA A 19 -10.70 3.56 5.64
N ILE A 20 -9.84 2.81 4.94
CA ILE A 20 -10.28 2.02 3.80
C ILE A 20 -9.92 0.55 3.93
N GLY A 21 -8.64 0.22 4.14
CA GLY A 21 -8.21 -1.16 4.13
C GLY A 21 -6.90 -1.36 4.87
N TRP A 22 -6.07 -2.26 4.35
CA TRP A 22 -4.81 -2.61 5.01
C TRP A 22 -3.73 -2.90 3.97
N ILE A 23 -2.49 -2.93 4.44
CA ILE A 23 -1.32 -3.18 3.60
C ILE A 23 -0.68 -4.48 4.06
N GLU A 24 -0.27 -5.32 3.11
CA GLU A 24 0.52 -6.51 3.39
C GLU A 24 1.88 -6.35 2.75
N ILE A 25 2.92 -6.65 3.51
CA ILE A 25 4.31 -6.52 3.07
C ILE A 25 5.01 -7.85 3.35
N GLY A 26 5.74 -8.33 2.34
CA GLY A 26 6.51 -9.56 2.46
C GLY A 26 5.93 -10.66 1.61
N TYR A 27 6.59 -11.82 1.66
CA TYR A 27 6.19 -12.97 0.86
C TYR A 27 5.38 -13.95 1.71
N GLY A 28 4.29 -14.45 1.12
CA GLY A 28 3.47 -15.44 1.79
C GLY A 28 4.10 -16.82 1.76
N HIS A 29 3.71 -17.66 2.71
CA HIS A 29 4.20 -19.03 2.79
C HIS A 29 3.54 -19.94 1.77
N ASP A 30 2.38 -19.58 1.28
CA ASP A 30 1.59 -20.43 0.40
C ASP A 30 2.01 -20.36 -1.07
N GLY A 31 2.82 -19.36 -1.44
CA GLY A 31 3.34 -19.23 -2.80
C GLY A 31 2.35 -18.72 -3.82
N TYR A 32 1.14 -18.37 -3.41
CA TYR A 32 0.15 -17.83 -4.35
C TYR A 32 0.42 -16.40 -4.76
N LEU A 33 0.97 -15.61 -3.84
CA LEU A 33 1.23 -14.20 -4.09
C LEU A 33 2.73 -14.01 -4.21
N THR A 34 3.15 -13.47 -5.35
CA THR A 34 4.56 -13.23 -5.61
C THR A 34 4.97 -11.79 -5.35
N SER A 35 4.00 -10.88 -5.28
CA SER A 35 4.29 -9.48 -5.00
C SER A 35 4.84 -9.30 -3.59
N PHE A 36 5.77 -8.36 -3.44
CA PHE A 36 6.34 -8.06 -2.13
C PHE A 36 5.42 -7.20 -1.27
N ILE A 37 4.60 -6.35 -1.90
CA ILE A 37 3.74 -5.41 -1.19
C ILE A 37 2.42 -5.28 -1.92
N ARG A 38 1.32 -5.17 -1.16
CA ARG A 38 -0.02 -5.09 -1.74
C ARG A 38 -0.97 -4.36 -0.80
N ALA A 39 -2.02 -3.78 -1.40
CA ALA A 39 -3.06 -3.06 -0.66
C ALA A 39 -4.39 -3.76 -0.89
N LEU A 40 -5.13 -3.97 0.19
CA LEU A 40 -6.39 -4.70 0.16
C LEU A 40 -7.46 -3.95 0.94
N ASP A 41 -8.73 -4.17 0.54
CA ASP A 41 -9.87 -3.71 1.32
C ASP A 41 -10.85 -4.87 1.49
N GLY A 42 -12.03 -4.59 2.00
CA GLY A 42 -13.02 -5.64 2.24
C GLY A 42 -13.46 -6.38 0.98
N GLY A 43 -13.27 -5.79 -0.18
CA GLY A 43 -13.60 -6.41 -1.45
C GLY A 43 -12.46 -7.19 -2.09
N GLY A 44 -11.26 -7.13 -1.53
CA GLY A 44 -10.10 -7.85 -2.05
C GLY A 44 -8.91 -6.96 -2.31
N MET A 45 -8.03 -7.41 -3.19
CA MET A 45 -6.80 -6.68 -3.52
C MET A 45 -7.11 -5.54 -4.49
N ILE A 46 -6.76 -4.31 -4.10
CA ILE A 46 -7.00 -3.14 -4.95
C ILE A 46 -5.74 -2.65 -5.65
N TRP A 47 -4.57 -3.03 -5.15
CA TRP A 47 -3.30 -2.66 -5.77
C TRP A 47 -2.25 -3.69 -5.39
N GLU A 48 -1.41 -4.03 -6.35
CA GLU A 48 -0.32 -4.98 -6.13
C GLU A 48 0.96 -4.39 -6.71
N GLY A 49 2.03 -4.41 -5.92
CA GLY A 49 3.32 -3.91 -6.36
C GLY A 49 4.13 -4.95 -7.08
N ALA A 50 5.41 -4.65 -7.27
CA ALA A 50 6.34 -5.56 -7.89
C ALA A 50 6.66 -6.73 -6.95
N ASP A 51 7.22 -7.79 -7.51
CA ASP A 51 7.61 -8.94 -6.70
C ASP A 51 8.96 -8.70 -6.02
N HIS A 52 9.68 -7.65 -6.41
CA HIS A 52 10.99 -7.36 -5.85
C HIS A 52 11.29 -5.86 -5.90
N TYR A 53 11.93 -5.35 -4.85
CA TYR A 53 12.35 -3.96 -4.75
C TYR A 53 13.76 -3.89 -4.19
N PRO A 54 14.54 -2.86 -4.54
CA PRO A 54 15.89 -2.71 -3.99
C PRO A 54 15.91 -2.35 -2.50
N SER A 55 14.79 -1.84 -1.96
CA SER A 55 14.70 -1.47 -0.55
C SER A 55 13.24 -1.39 -0.13
N LEU A 56 13.00 -1.41 1.18
CA LEU A 56 11.65 -1.20 1.69
C LEU A 56 11.15 0.20 1.34
N ASP A 57 12.06 1.20 1.38
CA ASP A 57 11.69 2.55 1.01
C ASP A 57 11.17 2.63 -0.42
N ALA A 58 11.80 1.90 -1.34
CA ALA A 58 11.35 1.87 -2.72
C ALA A 58 9.96 1.25 -2.84
N ALA A 59 9.68 0.20 -2.07
CA ALA A 59 8.37 -0.44 -2.08
C ALA A 59 7.30 0.51 -1.55
N LEU A 60 7.59 1.21 -0.45
CA LEU A 60 6.63 2.16 0.12
C LEU A 60 6.37 3.34 -0.81
N ALA A 61 7.40 3.82 -1.51
CA ALA A 61 7.23 4.91 -2.47
C ALA A 61 6.33 4.48 -3.62
N ASP A 62 6.49 3.25 -4.09
CA ASP A 62 5.66 2.73 -5.17
C ASP A 62 4.20 2.56 -4.71
N LEU A 63 4.00 2.06 -3.48
CA LEU A 63 2.66 1.94 -2.91
C LEU A 63 2.00 3.31 -2.76
N GLU A 64 2.74 4.29 -2.27
CA GLU A 64 2.20 5.64 -2.09
C GLU A 64 1.71 6.20 -3.42
N ARG A 65 2.49 6.03 -4.48
CA ARG A 65 2.13 6.48 -5.82
C ARG A 65 0.91 5.72 -6.35
N GLY A 66 0.89 4.41 -6.16
CA GLY A 66 -0.22 3.58 -6.62
C GLY A 66 -1.52 3.91 -5.91
N LEU A 67 -1.46 4.15 -4.61
CA LEU A 67 -2.65 4.53 -3.84
C LEU A 67 -3.13 5.93 -4.22
N ASP A 68 -2.22 6.86 -4.50
CA ASP A 68 -2.61 8.18 -4.94
C ASP A 68 -3.46 8.09 -6.21
N GLN A 69 -3.01 7.31 -7.18
CA GLN A 69 -3.74 7.12 -8.42
C GLN A 69 -5.08 6.43 -8.17
N TRP A 70 -5.10 5.38 -7.38
CA TRP A 70 -6.33 4.65 -7.09
C TRP A 70 -7.36 5.53 -6.38
N LEU A 71 -6.93 6.31 -5.39
CA LEU A 71 -7.83 7.20 -4.66
C LEU A 71 -8.43 8.24 -5.59
N GLN A 72 -7.64 8.78 -6.51
CA GLN A 72 -8.15 9.74 -7.49
C GLN A 72 -9.18 9.10 -8.42
N GLU A 73 -8.92 7.89 -8.88
CA GLU A 73 -9.83 7.18 -9.79
C GLU A 73 -11.15 6.83 -9.12
N GLU A 74 -11.11 6.52 -7.81
CA GLU A 74 -12.30 6.17 -7.06
C GLU A 74 -13.04 7.37 -6.49
N GLY A 75 -12.45 8.57 -6.61
CA GLY A 75 -13.07 9.77 -6.08
C GLY A 75 -12.94 9.88 -4.55
N LEU A 76 -11.98 9.21 -4.01
CA LEU A 76 -11.74 9.22 -2.57
C LEU A 76 -10.58 10.17 -2.23
#